data_2d783951d2e83d51b8fc662c9a32c5b4
#
_entry.id   2d783951d2e83d51b8fc662c9a32c5b4
#
_cell.length_a   1.000
_cell.length_b   1.000
_cell.length_c   1.000
_cell.angle_alpha   90.00
_cell.angle_beta   90.00
_cell.angle_gamma   90.00
#
_symmetry.space_group_name_H-M   'P 1'
#
loop_
_entity.id
_entity.type
_entity.pdbx_description
1 polymer ?
#
loop_
_entity_poly.entity_id
_entity_poly.type
_entity_poly.pdbx_seq_one_letter_code
_entity_poly.pdbx_strand_id
1 'polypeptide(L)'
;MERMLLVAVDIGNSRIKCGIFYPEGWRRKSPEVNCVFSAGLYDPAWRDFADPLFAAVAEVPRVTWWIASVNRPVTTDFLEILRAARPKDEVMLVSSSDLPLEVAVPHPDRVGI
;
A
#
# COMPACT_ATOMS: atom_id res chain seq x y z
N MET A 1 -9.79 21.64 6.59
CA MET A 1 -8.53 21.10 6.11
C MET A 1 -8.68 19.61 5.85
N GLU A 2 -8.43 19.18 4.64
CA GLU A 2 -8.55 17.77 4.31
C GLU A 2 -7.45 16.97 4.98
N ARG A 3 -7.84 15.84 5.55
CA ARG A 3 -6.87 14.88 6.04
C ARG A 3 -6.35 14.08 4.85
N MET A 4 -5.05 14.13 4.63
CA MET A 4 -4.41 13.28 3.64
C MET A 4 -4.12 11.93 4.28
N LEU A 5 -4.65 10.90 3.66
CA LEU A 5 -4.38 9.53 4.08
C LEU A 5 -3.35 8.93 3.14
N LEU A 6 -2.35 8.30 3.70
CA LEU A 6 -1.36 7.57 2.93
C LEU A 6 -1.61 6.07 3.03
N VAL A 7 -1.62 5.40 1.90
CA VAL A 7 -1.57 3.94 1.85
C VAL A 7 -0.27 3.55 1.17
N ALA A 8 0.56 2.82 1.89
CA ALA A 8 1.80 2.28 1.36
C ALA A 8 1.56 0.83 0.93
N VAL A 9 1.96 0.50 -0.29
CA VAL A 9 1.78 -0.83 -0.87
C VAL A 9 3.15 -1.37 -1.27
N ASP A 10 3.49 -2.54 -0.78
CA ASP A 10 4.74 -3.23 -1.11
C ASP A 10 4.39 -4.53 -1.85
N ILE A 11 4.72 -4.58 -3.13
CA ILE A 11 4.44 -5.73 -3.99
C ILE A 11 5.74 -6.50 -4.23
N GLY A 12 5.87 -7.62 -3.53
CA GLY A 12 7.00 -8.52 -3.68
C GLY A 12 6.73 -9.60 -4.71
N ASN A 13 7.59 -10.61 -4.75
CA ASN A 13 7.42 -11.74 -5.65
C ASN A 13 6.38 -12.75 -5.15
N SER A 14 6.21 -12.84 -3.84
CA SER A 14 5.33 -13.84 -3.24
C SER A 14 4.20 -13.24 -2.40
N ARG A 15 4.28 -11.97 -2.04
CA ARG A 15 3.29 -11.32 -1.17
C ARG A 15 3.09 -9.87 -1.57
N ILE A 16 1.87 -9.38 -1.29
CA ILE A 16 1.55 -7.97 -1.33
C ILE A 16 1.18 -7.53 0.09
N LYS A 17 1.69 -6.39 0.52
CA LYS A 17 1.42 -5.82 1.84
C LYS A 17 0.98 -4.38 1.69
N CYS A 18 0.00 -3.97 2.48
CA CYS A 18 -0.46 -2.59 2.52
C CYS A 18 -0.55 -2.11 3.95
N GLY A 19 -0.15 -0.87 4.18
CA GLY A 19 -0.35 -0.21 5.46
C GLY A 19 -1.05 1.12 5.27
N ILE A 20 -2.00 1.43 6.15
CA ILE A 20 -2.72 2.70 6.15
C ILE A 20 -2.14 3.59 7.24
N PHE A 21 -1.74 4.81 6.86
CA PHE A 21 -1.08 5.76 7.74
C PHE A 21 -1.88 7.05 7.76
N TYR A 22 -2.22 7.54 8.96
CA TYR A 22 -2.91 8.80 9.14
C TYR A 22 -1.90 9.93 9.39
N PRO A 23 -2.23 11.17 8.97
CA PRO A 23 -1.28 12.28 9.06
C PRO A 23 -0.74 12.55 10.47
N GLU A 24 -1.55 12.33 11.50
CA GLU A 24 -1.11 12.54 12.87
C GLU A 24 0.09 11.66 13.25
N GLY A 25 0.18 10.46 12.67
CA GLY A 25 1.29 9.57 12.89
C GLY A 25 2.62 10.08 12.32
N TRP A 26 2.55 10.92 11.29
CA TRP A 26 3.74 11.42 10.60
C TRP A 26 4.54 12.42 11.44
N ARG A 27 3.91 13.03 12.43
CA ARG A 27 4.58 14.01 13.30
C ARG A 27 5.42 13.35 14.39
N ARG A 28 5.31 12.05 14.52
CA ARG A 28 6.08 11.27 15.50
C ARG A 28 7.35 10.75 14.84
N LYS A 29 8.25 10.18 15.62
CA LYS A 29 9.52 9.63 15.14
C LYS A 29 9.32 8.56 14.08
N SER A 30 8.25 7.78 14.21
CA SER A 30 7.86 6.81 13.18
C SER A 30 6.35 6.87 13.02
N PRO A 31 5.85 6.81 11.78
CA PRO A 31 4.42 6.78 11.53
C PRO A 31 3.81 5.52 12.15
N GLU A 32 2.67 5.69 12.76
CA GLU A 32 1.90 4.55 13.24
C GLU A 32 1.10 3.95 12.09
N VAL A 33 1.22 2.64 11.93
CA VAL A 33 0.40 1.93 10.97
C VAL A 33 -0.93 1.63 11.62
N ASN A 34 -2.00 2.21 11.10
CA ASN A 34 -3.33 2.04 11.67
C ASN A 34 -4.01 0.76 11.22
N CYS A 35 -3.62 0.25 10.05
CA CYS A 35 -4.19 -0.97 9.52
C CYS A 35 -3.22 -1.59 8.54
N VAL A 36 -3.07 -2.91 8.60
CA VAL A 36 -2.19 -3.64 7.69
C VAL A 36 -2.99 -4.74 7.01
N PHE A 37 -2.85 -4.82 5.70
CA PHE A 37 -3.41 -5.89 4.88
C PHE A 37 -2.28 -6.64 4.18
N SER A 38 -2.44 -7.94 4.01
CA SER A 38 -1.44 -8.77 3.37
C SER A 38 -2.10 -9.94 2.65
N ALA A 39 -1.55 -10.32 1.51
CA ALA A 39 -2.01 -11.47 0.75
C ALA A 39 -0.85 -12.17 0.07
N GLY A 40 -0.94 -13.50 -0.04
CA GLY A 40 -0.01 -14.29 -0.83
C GLY A 40 -0.35 -14.21 -2.31
N LEU A 41 0.66 -14.05 -3.16
CA LEU A 41 0.47 -13.83 -4.59
C LEU A 41 0.37 -15.10 -5.42
N TYR A 42 0.67 -16.25 -4.83
CA TYR A 42 0.51 -17.53 -5.52
C TYR A 42 -0.95 -17.95 -5.66
N ASP A 43 -1.83 -17.40 -4.85
CA ASP A 43 -3.25 -17.64 -4.93
C ASP A 43 -3.89 -16.56 -5.81
N PRO A 44 -4.58 -16.92 -6.91
CA PRO A 44 -5.27 -15.92 -7.72
C PRO A 44 -6.28 -15.08 -6.95
N ALA A 45 -6.77 -15.58 -5.82
CA ALA A 45 -7.67 -14.84 -4.95
C ALA A 45 -6.99 -13.69 -4.21
N TRP A 46 -5.69 -13.45 -4.39
CA TRP A 46 -5.02 -12.31 -3.78
C TRP A 46 -5.72 -10.98 -4.06
N ARG A 47 -6.39 -10.91 -5.19
CA ARG A 47 -7.13 -9.69 -5.59
C ARG A 47 -8.25 -9.35 -4.62
N ASP A 48 -8.78 -10.34 -3.92
CA ASP A 48 -9.87 -10.14 -2.97
C ASP A 48 -9.43 -9.33 -1.75
N PHE A 49 -8.13 -9.26 -1.48
CA PHE A 49 -7.64 -8.43 -0.38
C PHE A 49 -7.93 -6.95 -0.61
N ALA A 50 -8.12 -6.55 -1.87
CA ALA A 50 -8.44 -5.17 -2.21
C ALA A 50 -9.80 -4.73 -1.66
N ASP A 51 -10.76 -5.64 -1.53
CA ASP A 51 -12.10 -5.30 -1.05
C ASP A 51 -12.06 -4.72 0.37
N PRO A 52 -11.47 -5.39 1.38
CA PRO A 52 -11.36 -4.77 2.71
C PRO A 52 -10.48 -3.54 2.74
N LEU A 53 -9.44 -3.49 1.91
CA LEU A 53 -8.58 -2.31 1.82
C LEU A 53 -9.37 -1.09 1.34
N PHE A 54 -10.11 -1.23 0.25
CA PHE A 54 -10.90 -0.12 -0.28
C PHE A 54 -12.07 0.24 0.63
N ALA A 55 -12.66 -0.75 1.31
CA ALA A 55 -13.70 -0.48 2.31
C ALA A 55 -13.16 0.38 3.45
N ALA A 56 -11.93 0.13 3.87
CA ALA A 56 -11.30 0.89 4.95
C ALA A 56 -11.07 2.35 4.61
N VAL A 57 -10.94 2.70 3.33
CA VAL A 57 -10.70 4.07 2.88
C VAL A 57 -11.91 4.67 2.14
N ALA A 58 -13.03 3.97 2.11
CA ALA A 58 -14.18 4.34 1.27
C ALA A 58 -14.71 5.75 1.55
N GLU A 59 -14.68 6.19 2.81
CA GLU A 59 -15.18 7.50 3.21
C GLU A 59 -14.14 8.61 3.12
N VAL A 60 -12.91 8.27 2.78
CA VAL A 60 -11.84 9.26 2.64
C VAL A 60 -11.90 9.85 1.24
N PRO A 61 -12.08 11.18 1.08
CA PRO A 61 -12.21 11.80 -0.24
C PRO A 61 -11.02 11.57 -1.15
N ARG A 62 -9.82 11.64 -0.59
CA ARG A 62 -8.58 11.44 -1.35
C ARG A 62 -7.57 10.66 -0.54
N VAL A 63 -6.91 9.74 -1.20
CA VAL A 63 -5.85 8.93 -0.64
C VAL A 63 -4.62 9.07 -1.54
N THR A 64 -3.46 9.13 -0.93
CA THR A 64 -2.19 9.06 -1.65
C THR A 64 -1.67 7.63 -1.53
N TRP A 65 -1.36 7.02 -2.66
CA TRP A 65 -0.88 5.65 -2.72
C TRP A 65 0.61 5.66 -3.09
N TRP A 66 1.42 5.11 -2.21
CA TRP A 66 2.84 4.89 -2.47
C TRP A 66 3.05 3.42 -2.73
N ILE A 67 3.49 3.09 -3.94
CA ILE A 67 3.61 1.71 -4.37
C ILE A 67 5.05 1.40 -4.74
N ALA A 68 5.65 0.45 -4.02
CA ALA A 68 6.92 -0.14 -4.37
C ALA A 68 6.69 -1.55 -4.87
N SER A 69 7.37 -1.95 -5.94
CA SER A 69 7.14 -3.27 -6.52
C SER A 69 8.39 -3.80 -7.21
N VAL A 70 8.54 -5.11 -7.13
CA VAL A 70 9.48 -5.90 -7.92
C VAL A 70 8.75 -6.91 -8.81
N ASN A 71 7.43 -6.77 -8.93
CA ASN A 71 6.57 -7.71 -9.66
C ASN A 71 5.66 -6.93 -10.60
N ARG A 72 6.08 -6.78 -11.85
CA ARG A 72 5.34 -5.96 -12.83
C ARG A 72 3.94 -6.45 -13.14
N PRO A 73 3.71 -7.75 -13.39
CA PRO A 73 2.36 -8.22 -13.68
C PRO A 73 1.37 -7.92 -12.58
N VAL A 74 1.77 -8.14 -11.32
CA VAL A 74 0.91 -7.86 -10.17
C VAL A 74 0.69 -6.37 -10.02
N THR A 75 1.72 -5.56 -10.24
CA THR A 75 1.61 -4.10 -10.19
C THR A 75 0.59 -3.60 -11.21
N THR A 76 0.64 -4.11 -12.44
CA THR A 76 -0.31 -3.74 -13.48
C THR A 76 -1.74 -4.07 -13.05
N ASP A 77 -1.94 -5.28 -12.55
CA ASP A 77 -3.26 -5.70 -12.07
C ASP A 77 -3.74 -4.84 -10.90
N PHE A 78 -2.86 -4.58 -9.94
CA PHE A 78 -3.22 -3.76 -8.79
C PHE A 78 -3.58 -2.33 -9.21
N LEU A 79 -2.82 -1.74 -10.13
CA LEU A 79 -3.12 -0.39 -10.62
C LEU A 79 -4.46 -0.34 -11.35
N GLU A 80 -4.82 -1.37 -12.08
CA GLU A 80 -6.14 -1.42 -12.74
C GLU A 80 -7.25 -1.44 -11.70
N ILE A 81 -7.12 -2.27 -10.68
CA ILE A 81 -8.09 -2.37 -9.59
C ILE A 81 -8.20 -1.03 -8.87
N LEU A 82 -7.05 -0.43 -8.55
CA LEU A 82 -6.97 0.84 -7.84
C LEU A 82 -7.64 1.98 -8.63
N ARG A 83 -7.33 2.11 -9.90
CA ARG A 83 -7.89 3.16 -10.73
C ARG A 83 -9.38 3.00 -10.94
N ALA A 84 -9.88 1.78 -10.97
CA ALA A 84 -11.31 1.53 -11.07
C ALA A 84 -12.03 1.93 -9.78
N ALA A 85 -11.44 1.66 -8.63
CA ALA A 85 -12.05 1.94 -7.34
C ALA A 85 -11.83 3.39 -6.88
N ARG A 86 -10.66 3.95 -7.17
CA ARG A 86 -10.23 5.27 -6.66
C ARG A 86 -9.62 6.12 -7.78
N PRO A 87 -10.41 6.51 -8.80
CA PRO A 87 -9.85 7.17 -10.00
C PRO A 87 -9.27 8.55 -9.76
N LYS A 88 -9.60 9.20 -8.64
CA LYS A 88 -9.14 10.55 -8.33
C LYS A 88 -7.95 10.58 -7.39
N ASP A 89 -7.54 9.44 -6.88
CA ASP A 89 -6.44 9.39 -5.94
C ASP A 89 -5.09 9.58 -6.63
N GLU A 90 -4.13 10.09 -5.87
CA GLU A 90 -2.75 10.23 -6.34
C GLU A 90 -2.01 8.91 -6.14
N VAL A 91 -1.28 8.48 -7.16
CA VAL A 91 -0.49 7.26 -7.12
C VAL A 91 0.95 7.59 -7.42
N MET A 92 1.86 7.16 -6.55
CA MET A 92 3.30 7.36 -6.71
C MET A 92 4.01 6.01 -6.65
N LEU A 93 4.85 5.76 -7.65
CA LEU A 93 5.74 4.60 -7.61
C LEU A 93 7.03 5.03 -6.93
N VAL A 94 7.41 4.31 -5.89
CA VAL A 94 8.55 4.65 -5.05
C VAL A 94 9.45 3.43 -4.89
N SER A 95 10.67 3.64 -4.39
CA SER A 95 11.52 2.51 -4.03
C SER A 95 11.05 1.94 -2.70
N SER A 96 11.36 0.66 -2.44
CA SER A 96 10.96 0.03 -1.19
C SER A 96 11.58 0.71 0.03
N SER A 97 12.74 1.34 -0.11
CA SER A 97 13.38 2.08 0.98
C SER A 97 12.64 3.36 1.37
N ASP A 98 11.79 3.88 0.49
CA ASP A 98 11.00 5.08 0.75
C ASP A 98 9.69 4.78 1.49
N LEU A 99 9.32 3.50 1.62
CA LEU A 99 8.08 3.13 2.28
C LEU A 99 8.22 3.17 3.78
N PRO A 100 7.21 3.75 4.49
CA PRO A 100 7.22 3.73 5.96
C PRO A 100 6.97 2.35 6.55
N LEU A 101 6.90 1.30 5.73
CA LEU A 101 6.76 -0.09 6.17
C LEU A 101 8.09 -0.74 6.56
N GLU A 102 9.20 -0.06 6.38
CA GLU A 102 10.52 -0.62 6.67
C GLU A 102 10.67 -1.11 8.12
N VAL A 103 9.98 -0.45 9.05
CA VAL A 103 10.02 -0.79 10.47
C VAL A 103 9.46 -2.19 10.72
N ALA A 104 8.52 -2.63 9.90
CA ALA A 104 7.89 -3.94 10.03
C ALA A 104 8.69 -5.04 9.33
N VAL A 105 9.76 -4.68 8.62
CA VAL A 105 10.57 -5.61 7.83
C VAL A 105 12.00 -5.59 8.36
N PRO A 106 12.51 -6.69 8.95
CA PRO A 106 13.84 -6.72 9.55
C PRO A 106 14.99 -6.38 8.60
N HIS A 107 14.85 -6.72 7.33
CA HIS A 107 15.87 -6.47 6.32
C HIS A 107 15.21 -5.90 5.06
N PRO A 108 14.81 -4.62 5.09
CA PRO A 108 14.04 -4.03 4.00
C PRO A 108 14.78 -4.04 2.66
N ASP A 109 16.09 -3.95 2.67
CA ASP A 109 16.92 -3.99 1.47
C ASP A 109 16.92 -5.35 0.77
N ARG A 110 16.48 -6.39 1.44
CA ARG A 110 16.39 -7.75 0.89
C ARG A 110 14.97 -8.15 0.50
N VAL A 111 14.00 -7.35 0.92
CA VAL A 111 12.59 -7.67 0.67
C VAL A 111 12.26 -7.33 -0.78
N GLY A 112 11.66 -8.29 -1.47
CA GLY A 112 11.22 -8.09 -2.83
C GLY A 112 12.32 -8.19 -3.89
N ILE A 113 13.48 -8.63 -3.49
CA ILE A 113 14.57 -8.84 -4.44
C ILE A 113 14.49 -10.23 -5.06
#